data_3beecfb66f63c020c1103601b4be6b70
#
_entry.id   3beecfb66f63c020c1103601b4be6b70
#
_cell.length_a   1.000
_cell.length_b   1.000
_cell.length_c   1.000
_cell.angle_alpha   90.00
_cell.angle_beta   90.00
_cell.angle_gamma   90.00
#
_symmetry.space_group_name_H-M   'P 1'
#
loop_
_entity.id
_entity.type
_entity.pdbx_description
1 polymer ?
#
loop_
_entity_poly.entity_id
_entity_poly.type
_entity_poly.pdbx_seq_one_letter_code
_entity_poly.pdbx_strand_id
1 'polypeptide(L)'
;EPINRAILGLNFFIDDIAIRPVIKTYKFIAPEPVEKGVSNFFGNLREPIRAIAFVFQGEFLKSLNSAGRFTVNTVTSLGTFDLASRVGMTKNETDIGLTLAKGGVSSGPYLVLPIIGPSNLRDFSGDVVEFFIDPVSNNLPNREYVSIADGLNSRAEVDEEIDLIRESSSDRYEMLKSIYYQNRNSQIEEDFVQNLPTPKIFIE
;
A
#
# COMPACT_ATOMS: atom_id res chain seq x y z
N GLU A 1 4.79 20.66 -12.06
CA GLU A 1 3.88 21.08 -10.97
C GLU A 1 2.49 21.46 -11.50
N PRO A 2 2.30 22.33 -12.51
CA PRO A 2 0.94 22.71 -12.97
C PRO A 2 0.08 21.52 -13.40
N ILE A 3 0.65 20.55 -14.10
CA ILE A 3 -0.04 19.33 -14.52
C ILE A 3 -0.46 18.50 -13.29
N ASN A 4 0.44 18.30 -12.33
CA ASN A 4 0.11 17.57 -11.11
C ASN A 4 -1.02 18.22 -10.31
N ARG A 5 -1.05 19.56 -10.22
CA ARG A 5 -2.13 20.30 -9.56
C ARG A 5 -3.46 20.15 -10.30
N ALA A 6 -3.44 20.16 -11.63
CA ALA A 6 -4.64 19.94 -12.43
C ALA A 6 -5.19 18.51 -12.25
N ILE A 7 -4.31 17.50 -12.26
CA ILE A 7 -4.71 16.10 -12.03
C ILE A 7 -5.21 15.92 -10.60
N LEU A 8 -4.58 16.56 -9.60
CA LEU A 8 -5.06 16.52 -8.22
C LEU A 8 -6.46 17.12 -8.09
N GLY A 9 -6.72 18.25 -8.77
CA GLY A 9 -8.05 18.85 -8.82
C GLY A 9 -9.09 17.91 -9.45
N LEU A 10 -8.71 17.21 -10.52
CA LEU A 10 -9.56 16.20 -11.15
C LEU A 10 -9.81 15.02 -10.19
N ASN A 11 -8.79 14.54 -9.47
CA ASN A 11 -8.92 13.46 -8.50
C ASN A 11 -9.90 13.84 -7.38
N PHE A 12 -9.78 15.05 -6.82
CA PHE A 12 -10.73 15.53 -5.81
C PHE A 12 -12.14 15.68 -6.36
N PHE A 13 -12.28 16.13 -7.60
CA PHE A 13 -13.60 16.23 -8.25
C PHE A 13 -14.25 14.84 -8.41
N ILE A 14 -13.50 13.84 -8.91
CA ILE A 14 -14.01 12.47 -9.05
C ILE A 14 -14.32 11.87 -7.67
N ASP A 15 -13.45 12.12 -6.67
CA ASP A 15 -13.69 11.67 -5.31
C ASP A 15 -15.00 12.24 -4.75
N ASP A 16 -15.24 13.54 -4.90
CA ASP A 16 -16.44 14.19 -4.38
C ASP A 16 -17.76 13.69 -5.01
N ILE A 17 -17.76 13.45 -6.33
CA ILE A 17 -19.00 13.09 -7.04
C ILE A 17 -19.26 11.58 -7.09
N ALA A 18 -18.23 10.74 -6.97
CA ALA A 18 -18.37 9.30 -7.16
C ALA A 18 -17.81 8.49 -5.99
N ILE A 19 -16.53 8.66 -5.64
CA ILE A 19 -15.85 7.75 -4.70
C ILE A 19 -16.34 7.99 -3.27
N ARG A 20 -16.32 9.22 -2.79
CA ARG A 20 -16.70 9.58 -1.42
C ARG A 20 -18.14 9.20 -1.05
N PRO A 21 -19.18 9.41 -1.90
CA PRO A 21 -20.53 8.91 -1.63
C PRO A 21 -20.59 7.39 -1.45
N VAL A 22 -19.86 6.63 -2.27
CA VAL A 22 -19.79 5.17 -2.17
C VAL A 22 -19.13 4.77 -0.85
N ILE A 23 -18.00 5.37 -0.49
CA ILE A 23 -17.28 5.10 0.76
C ILE A 23 -18.13 5.44 1.99
N LYS A 24 -18.77 6.60 2.00
CA LYS A 24 -19.64 6.97 3.14
C LYS A 24 -20.83 6.04 3.27
N THR A 25 -21.40 5.59 2.17
CA THR A 25 -22.47 4.59 2.19
C THR A 25 -21.95 3.24 2.70
N TYR A 26 -20.78 2.80 2.24
CA TYR A 26 -20.13 1.58 2.72
C TYR A 26 -19.86 1.63 4.23
N LYS A 27 -19.19 2.67 4.72
CA LYS A 27 -18.90 2.86 6.17
C LYS A 27 -20.18 2.99 7.03
N PHE A 28 -21.26 3.51 6.48
CA PHE A 28 -22.54 3.58 7.19
C PHE A 28 -23.22 2.22 7.32
N ILE A 29 -23.07 1.34 6.33
CA ILE A 29 -23.76 0.03 6.28
C ILE A 29 -22.88 -1.08 6.87
N ALA A 30 -21.56 -1.05 6.62
CA ALA A 30 -20.63 -2.09 7.04
C ALA A 30 -20.22 -1.88 8.52
N PRO A 31 -20.46 -2.87 9.39
CA PRO A 31 -19.89 -2.85 10.73
C PRO A 31 -18.35 -2.97 10.68
N GLU A 32 -17.66 -2.42 11.66
CA GLU A 32 -16.19 -2.44 11.77
C GLU A 32 -15.54 -3.83 11.52
N PRO A 33 -16.11 -4.97 12.00
CA PRO A 33 -15.56 -6.29 11.69
C PRO A 33 -15.60 -6.65 10.20
N VAL A 34 -16.57 -6.13 9.45
CA VAL A 34 -16.69 -6.34 8.00
C VAL A 34 -15.66 -5.50 7.27
N GLU A 35 -15.49 -4.24 7.64
CA GLU A 35 -14.44 -3.37 7.09
C GLU A 35 -13.05 -3.98 7.29
N LYS A 36 -12.74 -4.44 8.52
CA LYS A 36 -11.50 -5.16 8.81
C LYS A 36 -11.33 -6.45 8.00
N GLY A 37 -12.41 -7.18 7.81
CA GLY A 37 -12.40 -8.41 7.00
C GLY A 37 -12.06 -8.13 5.53
N VAL A 38 -12.63 -7.07 4.95
CA VAL A 38 -12.35 -6.63 3.58
C VAL A 38 -10.90 -6.14 3.46
N SER A 39 -10.43 -5.33 4.40
CA SER A 39 -9.05 -4.85 4.45
C SER A 39 -8.04 -6.00 4.56
N ASN A 40 -8.30 -6.96 5.45
CA ASN A 40 -7.48 -8.17 5.57
C ASN A 40 -7.45 -8.98 4.28
N PHE A 41 -8.58 -9.14 3.60
CA PHE A 41 -8.68 -9.87 2.33
C PHE A 41 -7.78 -9.24 1.27
N PHE A 42 -7.88 -7.94 1.03
CA PHE A 42 -7.02 -7.25 0.06
C PHE A 42 -5.55 -7.24 0.50
N GLY A 43 -5.28 -7.02 1.80
CA GLY A 43 -3.93 -7.14 2.36
C GLY A 43 -3.32 -8.52 2.13
N ASN A 44 -4.12 -9.60 2.25
CA ASN A 44 -3.69 -10.97 1.98
C ASN A 44 -3.41 -11.22 0.50
N LEU A 45 -4.21 -10.65 -0.42
CA LEU A 45 -3.93 -10.76 -1.86
C LEU A 45 -2.60 -10.12 -2.27
N ARG A 46 -2.10 -9.16 -1.51
CA ARG A 46 -0.80 -8.50 -1.73
C ARG A 46 0.40 -9.27 -1.17
N GLU A 47 0.19 -10.26 -0.28
CA GLU A 47 1.31 -11.02 0.31
C GLU A 47 2.19 -11.75 -0.72
N PRO A 48 1.66 -12.37 -1.80
CA PRO A 48 2.49 -13.02 -2.82
C PRO A 48 3.41 -12.05 -3.58
N ILE A 49 2.93 -10.85 -3.93
CA ILE A 49 3.79 -9.86 -4.59
C ILE A 49 4.83 -9.29 -3.61
N ARG A 50 4.50 -9.12 -2.32
CA ARG A 50 5.47 -8.79 -1.27
C ARG A 50 6.55 -9.87 -1.13
N ALA A 51 6.17 -11.14 -1.17
CA ALA A 51 7.14 -12.24 -1.14
C ALA A 51 8.13 -12.15 -2.31
N ILE A 52 7.66 -11.83 -3.50
CA ILE A 52 8.50 -11.61 -4.70
C ILE A 52 9.42 -10.40 -4.48
N ALA A 53 8.89 -9.28 -4.00
CA ALA A 53 9.66 -8.07 -3.73
C ALA A 53 10.79 -8.36 -2.71
N PHE A 54 10.52 -9.11 -1.64
CA PHE A 54 11.53 -9.53 -0.67
C PHE A 54 12.61 -10.43 -1.27
N VAL A 55 12.28 -11.31 -2.23
CA VAL A 55 13.30 -12.07 -2.97
C VAL A 55 14.25 -11.13 -3.70
N PHE A 56 13.74 -10.13 -4.41
CA PHE A 56 14.57 -9.15 -5.11
C PHE A 56 15.42 -8.29 -4.17
N GLN A 57 14.97 -8.11 -2.92
CA GLN A 57 15.74 -7.42 -1.88
C GLN A 57 16.78 -8.32 -1.19
N GLY A 58 16.79 -9.62 -1.47
CA GLY A 58 17.65 -10.61 -0.79
C GLY A 58 17.15 -10.99 0.61
N GLU A 59 15.94 -10.60 0.99
CA GLU A 59 15.33 -10.81 2.30
C GLU A 59 14.49 -12.10 2.33
N PHE A 60 15.14 -13.24 2.14
CA PHE A 60 14.48 -14.53 1.97
C PHE A 60 13.60 -14.95 3.16
N LEU A 61 13.96 -14.58 4.38
CA LEU A 61 13.14 -14.91 5.57
C LEU A 61 11.82 -14.11 5.56
N LYS A 62 11.86 -12.83 5.19
CA LYS A 62 10.64 -12.02 5.03
C LYS A 62 9.80 -12.54 3.86
N SER A 63 10.44 -12.98 2.76
CA SER A 63 9.75 -13.61 1.64
C SER A 63 8.99 -14.87 2.05
N LEU A 64 9.65 -15.78 2.77
CA LEU A 64 9.03 -17.01 3.31
C LEU A 64 7.91 -16.68 4.31
N ASN A 65 8.09 -15.64 5.13
CA ASN A 65 7.07 -15.19 6.06
C ASN A 65 5.81 -14.68 5.31
N SER A 66 5.97 -13.84 4.28
CA SER A 66 4.84 -13.35 3.47
C SER A 66 4.13 -14.49 2.73
N ALA A 67 4.87 -15.43 2.13
CA ALA A 67 4.28 -16.62 1.50
C ALA A 67 3.52 -17.50 2.52
N GLY A 68 4.07 -17.66 3.73
CA GLY A 68 3.43 -18.37 4.84
C GLY A 68 2.16 -17.67 5.31
N ARG A 69 2.17 -16.34 5.47
CA ARG A 69 1.01 -15.52 5.84
C ARG A 69 -0.11 -15.68 4.82
N PHE A 70 0.20 -15.56 3.53
CA PHE A 70 -0.76 -15.81 2.45
C PHE A 70 -1.41 -17.18 2.59
N THR A 71 -0.60 -18.23 2.79
CA THR A 71 -1.10 -19.60 2.89
C THR A 71 -1.99 -19.78 4.12
N VAL A 72 -1.54 -19.36 5.30
CA VAL A 72 -2.29 -19.50 6.56
C VAL A 72 -3.62 -18.76 6.46
N ASN A 73 -3.60 -17.48 6.09
CA ASN A 73 -4.80 -16.66 6.05
C ASN A 73 -5.79 -17.13 4.97
N THR A 74 -5.29 -17.55 3.79
CA THR A 74 -6.14 -18.05 2.70
C THR A 74 -6.82 -19.37 3.08
N VAL A 75 -6.06 -20.35 3.59
CA VAL A 75 -6.59 -21.69 3.94
C VAL A 75 -7.57 -21.63 5.10
N THR A 76 -7.32 -20.74 6.08
CA THR A 76 -8.14 -20.69 7.30
C THR A 76 -9.37 -19.80 7.18
N SER A 77 -9.32 -18.73 6.38
CA SER A 77 -10.35 -17.71 6.36
C SER A 77 -10.59 -17.04 4.99
N LEU A 78 -10.03 -17.58 3.91
CA LEU A 78 -10.00 -16.91 2.60
C LEU A 78 -9.37 -15.51 2.66
N GLY A 79 -8.48 -15.27 3.61
CA GLY A 79 -7.81 -13.98 3.81
C GLY A 79 -8.59 -12.95 4.61
N THR A 80 -9.85 -13.21 5.04
CA THR A 80 -10.67 -12.23 5.76
C THR A 80 -10.26 -12.02 7.22
N PHE A 81 -9.52 -12.96 7.81
CA PHE A 81 -8.95 -12.85 9.16
C PHE A 81 -7.44 -12.99 9.10
N ASP A 82 -6.72 -12.12 9.79
CA ASP A 82 -5.27 -12.23 9.92
C ASP A 82 -4.88 -13.21 11.05
N LEU A 83 -5.03 -14.50 10.76
CA LEU A 83 -4.67 -15.55 11.69
C LEU A 83 -3.15 -15.80 11.73
N ALA A 84 -2.44 -15.46 10.65
CA ALA A 84 -1.00 -15.52 10.62
C ALA A 84 -0.36 -14.64 11.70
N SER A 85 -0.85 -13.43 11.92
CA SER A 85 -0.37 -12.56 13.02
C SER A 85 -0.64 -13.16 14.39
N ARG A 86 -1.75 -13.91 14.59
CA ARG A 86 -2.06 -14.57 15.86
C ARG A 86 -1.12 -15.73 16.20
N VAL A 87 -0.49 -16.33 15.20
CA VAL A 87 0.53 -17.38 15.40
C VAL A 87 1.96 -16.83 15.35
N GLY A 88 2.12 -15.51 15.44
CA GLY A 88 3.42 -14.85 15.58
C GLY A 88 4.13 -14.53 14.26
N MET A 89 3.43 -14.62 13.12
CA MET A 89 3.99 -14.21 11.82
C MET A 89 3.86 -12.70 11.64
N THR A 90 4.99 -11.99 11.61
CA THR A 90 5.02 -10.52 11.46
C THR A 90 4.54 -10.09 10.09
N LYS A 91 3.66 -9.08 10.03
CA LYS A 91 3.30 -8.42 8.79
C LYS A 91 4.43 -7.46 8.40
N ASN A 92 5.05 -7.72 7.26
CA ASN A 92 6.07 -6.85 6.69
C ASN A 92 5.52 -6.24 5.41
N GLU A 93 5.63 -4.92 5.27
CA GLU A 93 5.13 -4.21 4.09
C GLU A 93 6.29 -3.84 3.19
N THR A 94 6.15 -4.14 1.91
CA THR A 94 7.09 -3.76 0.86
C THR A 94 6.39 -3.77 -0.49
N ASP A 95 7.04 -3.18 -1.47
CA ASP A 95 6.63 -3.14 -2.86
C ASP A 95 7.86 -3.05 -3.79
N ILE A 96 7.64 -3.12 -5.09
CA ILE A 96 8.73 -3.00 -6.07
C ILE A 96 9.34 -1.59 -6.10
N GLY A 97 8.58 -0.53 -5.81
CA GLY A 97 9.11 0.82 -5.66
C GLY A 97 10.12 0.93 -4.51
N LEU A 98 9.83 0.31 -3.34
CA LEU A 98 10.77 0.18 -2.21
C LEU A 98 11.96 -0.70 -2.58
N THR A 99 11.74 -1.77 -3.33
CA THR A 99 12.82 -2.64 -3.83
C THR A 99 13.80 -1.85 -4.70
N LEU A 100 13.28 -1.01 -5.59
CA LEU A 100 14.10 -0.11 -6.43
C LEU A 100 14.84 0.94 -5.57
N ALA A 101 14.19 1.47 -4.52
CA ALA A 101 14.81 2.40 -3.58
C ALA A 101 16.01 1.77 -2.87
N LYS A 102 15.86 0.55 -2.35
CA LYS A 102 16.95 -0.22 -1.73
C LYS A 102 18.08 -0.51 -2.71
N GLY A 103 17.74 -0.71 -3.98
CA GLY A 103 18.73 -0.84 -5.06
C GLY A 103 19.44 0.46 -5.43
N GLY A 104 19.15 1.58 -4.74
CA GLY A 104 19.76 2.89 -4.97
C GLY A 104 19.12 3.72 -6.09
N VAL A 105 17.96 3.32 -6.60
CA VAL A 105 17.23 4.09 -7.61
C VAL A 105 16.59 5.31 -6.96
N SER A 106 16.92 6.51 -7.46
CA SER A 106 16.34 7.75 -6.96
C SER A 106 14.83 7.84 -7.26
N SER A 107 14.08 8.57 -6.42
CA SER A 107 12.62 8.74 -6.59
C SER A 107 12.22 9.38 -7.93
N GLY A 108 13.11 10.21 -8.51
CA GLY A 108 12.77 11.02 -9.68
C GLY A 108 11.73 12.11 -9.37
N PRO A 109 11.07 12.65 -10.40
CA PRO A 109 10.06 13.70 -10.21
C PRO A 109 8.81 13.16 -9.50
N TYR A 110 8.22 14.03 -8.67
CA TYR A 110 6.90 13.79 -8.08
C TYR A 110 5.81 13.82 -9.15
N LEU A 111 4.92 12.86 -9.08
CA LEU A 111 3.79 12.69 -10.00
C LEU A 111 2.48 12.63 -9.20
N VAL A 112 1.43 13.16 -9.78
CA VAL A 112 0.07 12.86 -9.35
C VAL A 112 -0.59 12.06 -10.46
N LEU A 113 -0.98 10.83 -10.14
CA LEU A 113 -1.62 9.93 -11.10
C LEU A 113 -3.14 10.09 -11.05
N PRO A 114 -3.83 10.03 -12.20
CA PRO A 114 -5.28 10.07 -12.24
C PRO A 114 -5.86 8.92 -11.40
N ILE A 115 -6.80 9.23 -10.51
CA ILE A 115 -7.50 8.31 -9.60
C ILE A 115 -6.58 7.71 -8.51
N ILE A 116 -5.35 7.32 -8.84
CA ILE A 116 -4.39 6.67 -7.93
C ILE A 116 -3.86 7.67 -6.88
N GLY A 117 -3.57 8.92 -7.31
CA GLY A 117 -3.10 9.96 -6.40
C GLY A 117 -1.57 10.17 -6.42
N PRO A 118 -0.96 10.53 -5.25
CA PRO A 118 0.45 10.83 -5.11
C PRO A 118 1.37 9.67 -5.46
N SER A 119 2.41 9.92 -6.25
CA SER A 119 3.47 8.96 -6.59
C SER A 119 4.76 9.71 -6.97
N ASN A 120 5.78 8.99 -7.38
CA ASN A 120 6.98 9.48 -8.06
C ASN A 120 7.35 8.53 -9.21
N LEU A 121 8.32 8.91 -10.03
CA LEU A 121 8.66 8.12 -11.21
C LEU A 121 9.15 6.70 -10.85
N ARG A 122 9.94 6.55 -9.79
CA ARG A 122 10.43 5.24 -9.33
C ARG A 122 9.27 4.35 -8.87
N ASP A 123 8.42 4.88 -7.99
CA ASP A 123 7.34 4.11 -7.38
C ASP A 123 6.29 3.75 -8.43
N PHE A 124 5.93 4.68 -9.32
CA PHE A 124 5.08 4.39 -10.47
C PHE A 124 5.68 3.29 -11.39
N SER A 125 7.00 3.32 -11.61
CA SER A 125 7.65 2.25 -12.37
C SER A 125 7.56 0.90 -11.64
N GLY A 126 7.65 0.91 -10.32
CA GLY A 126 7.41 -0.26 -9.46
C GLY A 126 6.00 -0.79 -9.62
N ASP A 127 4.99 0.07 -9.53
CA ASP A 127 3.57 -0.28 -9.70
C ASP A 127 3.31 -0.93 -11.07
N VAL A 128 3.93 -0.38 -12.13
CA VAL A 128 3.84 -0.97 -13.49
C VAL A 128 4.45 -2.37 -13.53
N VAL A 129 5.59 -2.58 -12.90
CA VAL A 129 6.20 -3.92 -12.83
C VAL A 129 5.30 -4.87 -12.05
N GLU A 130 4.78 -4.46 -10.88
CA GLU A 130 3.86 -5.25 -10.07
C GLU A 130 2.63 -5.67 -10.86
N PHE A 131 2.04 -4.76 -11.61
CA PHE A 131 0.88 -5.07 -12.47
C PHE A 131 1.12 -6.25 -13.41
N PHE A 132 2.35 -6.43 -13.91
CA PHE A 132 2.68 -7.54 -14.82
C PHE A 132 3.11 -8.82 -14.10
N ILE A 133 3.70 -8.72 -12.91
CA ILE A 133 4.28 -9.89 -12.23
C ILE A 133 3.43 -10.40 -11.05
N ASP A 134 2.38 -9.68 -10.63
CA ASP A 134 1.53 -10.13 -9.52
C ASP A 134 0.83 -11.45 -9.86
N PRO A 135 1.21 -12.55 -9.16
CA PRO A 135 0.72 -13.87 -9.49
C PRO A 135 -0.75 -14.07 -9.12
N VAL A 136 -1.27 -13.30 -8.18
CA VAL A 136 -2.67 -13.41 -7.73
C VAL A 136 -3.57 -12.62 -8.66
N SER A 137 -3.34 -11.32 -8.78
CA SER A 137 -4.19 -10.43 -9.59
C SER A 137 -4.24 -10.85 -11.05
N ASN A 138 -3.12 -11.38 -11.59
CA ASN A 138 -3.08 -11.85 -12.99
C ASN A 138 -3.86 -13.13 -13.25
N ASN A 139 -4.16 -13.93 -12.22
CA ASN A 139 -4.90 -15.18 -12.30
C ASN A 139 -6.33 -15.10 -11.77
N LEU A 140 -6.73 -13.95 -11.23
CA LEU A 140 -8.10 -13.74 -10.77
C LEU A 140 -9.06 -13.49 -11.96
N PRO A 141 -10.24 -14.13 -11.98
CA PRO A 141 -11.28 -13.74 -12.91
C PRO A 141 -11.78 -12.33 -12.57
N ASN A 142 -12.05 -11.53 -13.59
CA ASN A 142 -12.56 -10.17 -13.44
C ASN A 142 -11.63 -9.28 -12.58
N ARG A 143 -10.31 -9.39 -12.78
CA ARG A 143 -9.29 -8.66 -12.01
C ARG A 143 -9.54 -7.16 -11.94
N GLU A 144 -10.15 -6.58 -12.97
CA GLU A 144 -10.50 -5.16 -13.03
C GLU A 144 -11.48 -4.75 -11.91
N TYR A 145 -12.49 -5.58 -11.62
CA TYR A 145 -13.40 -5.30 -10.50
C TYR A 145 -12.74 -5.49 -9.15
N VAL A 146 -11.85 -6.48 -9.03
CA VAL A 146 -11.06 -6.70 -7.81
C VAL A 146 -10.14 -5.51 -7.55
N SER A 147 -9.47 -4.99 -8.58
CA SER A 147 -8.60 -3.81 -8.46
C SER A 147 -9.39 -2.53 -8.12
N ILE A 148 -10.59 -2.35 -8.68
CA ILE A 148 -11.46 -1.24 -8.32
C ILE A 148 -11.90 -1.35 -6.85
N ALA A 149 -12.30 -2.55 -6.41
CA ALA A 149 -12.72 -2.78 -5.03
C ALA A 149 -11.56 -2.59 -4.03
N ASP A 150 -10.35 -3.02 -4.38
CA ASP A 150 -9.14 -2.77 -3.59
C ASP A 150 -8.81 -1.27 -3.50
N GLY A 151 -8.92 -0.55 -4.61
CA GLY A 151 -8.75 0.91 -4.63
C GLY A 151 -9.79 1.64 -3.76
N LEU A 152 -11.04 1.24 -3.79
CA LEU A 152 -12.10 1.78 -2.93
C LEU A 152 -11.84 1.45 -1.46
N ASN A 153 -11.41 0.22 -1.14
CA ASN A 153 -11.05 -0.17 0.22
C ASN A 153 -9.87 0.66 0.73
N SER A 154 -8.79 0.78 -0.05
CA SER A 154 -7.62 1.61 0.32
C SER A 154 -8.00 3.07 0.53
N ARG A 155 -8.92 3.62 -0.29
CA ARG A 155 -9.43 4.98 -0.10
C ARG A 155 -10.31 5.09 1.16
N ALA A 156 -11.07 4.05 1.50
CA ALA A 156 -11.89 4.02 2.71
C ALA A 156 -11.04 3.99 3.99
N GLU A 157 -9.89 3.32 3.94
CA GLU A 157 -8.94 3.25 5.08
C GLU A 157 -8.38 4.63 5.46
N VAL A 158 -8.20 5.52 4.49
CA VAL A 158 -7.63 6.87 4.68
C VAL A 158 -8.68 8.00 4.57
N ASP A 159 -9.96 7.69 4.76
CA ASP A 159 -11.05 8.66 4.56
C ASP A 159 -10.96 9.85 5.52
N GLU A 160 -10.65 9.59 6.79
CA GLU A 160 -10.53 10.62 7.83
C GLU A 160 -9.31 11.52 7.57
N GLU A 161 -8.19 10.96 7.17
CA GLU A 161 -6.97 11.70 6.84
C GLU A 161 -7.17 12.61 5.62
N ILE A 162 -7.90 12.13 4.62
CA ILE A 162 -8.22 12.96 3.44
C ILE A 162 -9.20 14.07 3.80
N ASP A 163 -10.20 13.82 4.65
CA ASP A 163 -11.10 14.87 5.13
C ASP A 163 -10.32 15.93 5.94
N LEU A 164 -9.38 15.54 6.80
CA LEU A 164 -8.49 16.47 7.51
C LEU A 164 -7.64 17.33 6.54
N ILE A 165 -7.08 16.73 5.50
CA ILE A 165 -6.30 17.47 4.49
C ILE A 165 -7.18 18.49 3.75
N ARG A 166 -8.44 18.13 3.47
CA ARG A 166 -9.41 19.04 2.82
C ARG A 166 -9.75 20.25 3.65
N GLU A 167 -9.85 20.07 4.98
CA GLU A 167 -10.30 21.10 5.91
C GLU A 167 -9.14 21.99 6.40
N SER A 168 -7.96 21.39 6.63
CA SER A 168 -6.86 22.07 7.32
C SER A 168 -5.86 22.76 6.41
N SER A 169 -5.80 22.44 5.11
CA SER A 169 -4.74 22.92 4.24
C SER A 169 -5.20 24.00 3.26
N SER A 170 -4.47 25.13 3.24
CA SER A 170 -4.59 26.16 2.21
C SER A 170 -3.98 25.70 0.87
N ASP A 171 -2.96 24.84 0.90
CA ASP A 171 -2.36 24.20 -0.29
C ASP A 171 -2.32 22.68 -0.12
N ARG A 172 -3.39 22.02 -0.58
CA ARG A 172 -3.56 20.56 -0.53
C ARG A 172 -2.49 19.82 -1.33
N TYR A 173 -1.98 20.42 -2.39
CA TYR A 173 -0.96 19.81 -3.24
C TYR A 173 0.38 19.67 -2.48
N GLU A 174 0.87 20.75 -1.87
CA GLU A 174 2.12 20.72 -1.12
C GLU A 174 1.99 19.84 0.14
N MET A 175 0.83 19.85 0.80
CA MET A 175 0.56 18.98 1.94
C MET A 175 0.61 17.50 1.56
N LEU A 176 -0.12 17.08 0.53
CA LEU A 176 -0.13 15.69 0.06
C LEU A 176 1.25 15.23 -0.41
N LYS A 177 1.98 16.08 -1.12
CA LYS A 177 3.35 15.82 -1.55
C LYS A 177 4.28 15.62 -0.35
N SER A 178 4.16 16.44 0.68
CA SER A 178 4.95 16.33 1.91
C SER A 178 4.64 15.04 2.65
N ILE A 179 3.37 14.71 2.86
CA ILE A 179 2.94 13.47 3.52
C ILE A 179 3.43 12.25 2.74
N TYR A 180 3.29 12.25 1.41
CA TYR A 180 3.77 11.17 0.56
C TYR A 180 5.27 10.91 0.75
N TYR A 181 6.10 11.94 0.67
CA TYR A 181 7.54 11.77 0.84
C TYR A 181 7.94 11.41 2.26
N GLN A 182 7.27 11.95 3.29
CA GLN A 182 7.53 11.57 4.67
C GLN A 182 7.24 10.08 4.90
N ASN A 183 6.07 9.61 4.46
CA ASN A 183 5.70 8.20 4.58
C ASN A 183 6.68 7.29 3.81
N ARG A 184 7.02 7.66 2.58
CA ARG A 184 7.94 6.87 1.75
C ARG A 184 9.35 6.80 2.31
N ASN A 185 9.86 7.91 2.82
CA ASN A 185 11.18 7.96 3.47
C ASN A 185 11.19 7.14 4.77
N SER A 186 10.14 7.23 5.58
CA SER A 186 9.98 6.41 6.79
C SER A 186 10.04 4.91 6.48
N GLN A 187 9.33 4.46 5.44
CA GLN A 187 9.37 3.06 5.00
C GLN A 187 10.77 2.61 4.55
N ILE A 188 11.52 3.48 3.87
CA ILE A 188 12.90 3.19 3.45
C ILE A 188 13.82 3.13 4.68
N GLU A 189 13.68 4.05 5.64
CA GLU A 189 14.50 4.13 6.85
C GLU A 189 14.23 2.96 7.80
N GLU A 190 12.97 2.60 8.04
CA GLU A 190 12.61 1.46 8.90
C GLU A 190 13.20 0.16 8.39
N ASP A 191 13.14 -0.06 7.10
CA ASP A 191 13.77 -1.23 6.46
C ASP A 191 15.29 -1.20 6.61
N PHE A 192 15.93 -0.02 6.51
CA PHE A 192 17.37 0.11 6.68
C PHE A 192 17.80 -0.17 8.13
N VAL A 193 17.06 0.36 9.12
CA VAL A 193 17.33 0.16 10.55
C VAL A 193 17.13 -1.29 10.97
N GLN A 194 16.09 -1.96 10.46
CA GLN A 194 15.86 -3.39 10.76
C GLN A 194 16.98 -4.30 10.25
N ASN A 195 17.70 -3.89 9.20
CA ASN A 195 18.78 -4.66 8.61
C ASN A 195 20.18 -4.30 9.16
N LEU A 196 20.29 -3.33 10.08
CA LEU A 196 21.54 -3.06 10.76
C LEU A 196 21.91 -4.25 11.67
N PRO A 197 23.18 -4.70 11.63
CA PRO A 197 23.62 -5.73 12.56
C PRO A 197 23.46 -5.21 13.99
N THR A 198 22.73 -5.97 14.81
CA THR A 198 22.57 -5.65 16.24
C THR A 198 23.94 -5.46 16.86
N PRO A 199 24.22 -4.33 17.53
CA PRO A 199 25.50 -4.15 18.21
C PRO A 199 25.68 -5.32 19.19
N LYS A 200 26.75 -6.10 19.03
CA LYS A 200 27.13 -7.06 20.06
C LYS A 200 27.58 -6.28 21.28
N ILE A 201 26.68 -6.08 22.23
CA ILE A 201 27.06 -5.56 23.54
C ILE A 201 27.82 -6.69 24.19
N PHE A 202 29.16 -6.62 24.18
CA PHE A 202 30.01 -7.47 25.02
C PHE A 202 29.76 -6.98 26.45
N ILE A 203 28.95 -7.71 27.20
CA ILE A 203 28.91 -7.62 28.66
C ILE A 203 30.06 -8.48 29.09
N GLU A 204 31.22 -7.84 29.45
CA GLU A 204 32.27 -8.43 30.23
C GLU A 204 31.85 -8.58 31.68
#